data_cc4dcec57a9805b501f80f30edda765b
#
_entry.id   cc4dcec57a9805b501f80f30edda765b
#
_cell.length_a   1.000
_cell.length_b   1.000
_cell.length_c   1.000
_cell.angle_alpha   90.00
_cell.angle_beta   90.00
_cell.angle_gamma   90.00
#
_symmetry.space_group_name_H-M   'P 1'
#
loop_
_entity.id
_entity.type
_entity.pdbx_description
1 polymer ?
#
loop_
_entity_poly.entity_id
_entity_poly.type
_entity_poly.pdbx_seq_one_letter_code
_entity_poly.pdbx_strand_id
1 'polypeptide(L)'
;MKLVLSTHKVTLTDGLNEHVRLCIEKLDHQETHALKAFVNLERDHTGVPEKQYTCTMKLALPGQNLVARDAESDLYAAIDLVTKKIQAQLRKRHNKFKSRNHKVAASAKQALQAAAA
;
A
#
# COMPACT_ATOMS: atom_id res chain seq x y z
N MET A 1 -2.00 13.27 -4.05
CA MET A 1 -0.80 12.57 -3.51
C MET A 1 0.33 12.65 -4.52
N LYS A 2 1.51 12.96 -4.07
CA LYS A 2 2.70 13.04 -4.94
C LYS A 2 3.36 11.67 -5.06
N LEU A 3 3.70 11.25 -6.27
CA LEU A 3 4.41 9.99 -6.52
C LEU A 3 5.89 10.25 -6.76
N VAL A 4 6.74 9.52 -6.02
CA VAL A 4 8.18 9.47 -6.26
C VAL A 4 8.54 8.04 -6.63
N LEU A 5 8.95 7.84 -7.87
CA LEU A 5 9.28 6.53 -8.42
C LEU A 5 10.79 6.45 -8.65
N SER A 6 11.43 5.44 -8.09
CA SER A 6 12.86 5.17 -8.31
C SER A 6 13.06 3.73 -8.76
N THR A 7 14.14 3.51 -9.50
CA THR A 7 14.49 2.19 -10.01
C THR A 7 15.96 1.89 -9.73
N HIS A 8 16.26 0.62 -9.52
CA HIS A 8 17.62 0.14 -9.36
C HIS A 8 17.80 -1.13 -10.18
N LYS A 9 18.66 -1.08 -11.19
CA LYS A 9 18.89 -2.16 -12.14
C LYS A 9 17.62 -2.60 -12.89
N VAL A 10 16.67 -1.70 -13.01
CA VAL A 10 15.42 -1.91 -13.74
C VAL A 10 15.26 -0.79 -14.75
N THR A 11 14.92 -1.15 -15.98
CA THR A 11 14.56 -0.14 -16.99
C THR A 11 13.09 0.22 -16.82
N LEU A 12 12.81 1.48 -16.54
CA LEU A 12 11.45 1.96 -16.42
C LEU A 12 10.83 2.11 -17.82
N THR A 13 9.88 1.25 -18.14
CA THR A 13 9.12 1.33 -19.40
C THR A 13 7.87 2.16 -19.20
N ASP A 14 7.26 2.61 -20.31
CA ASP A 14 5.99 3.33 -20.24
C ASP A 14 4.89 2.47 -19.61
N GLY A 15 4.89 1.17 -19.90
CA GLY A 15 3.94 0.23 -19.29
C GLY A 15 4.09 0.12 -17.80
N LEU A 16 5.33 0.04 -17.31
CA LEU A 16 5.58 0.00 -15.85
C LEU A 16 5.19 1.30 -15.18
N ASN A 17 5.55 2.43 -15.77
CA ASN A 17 5.20 3.74 -15.24
C ASN A 17 3.69 3.89 -15.13
N GLU A 18 2.95 3.53 -16.17
CA GLU A 18 1.50 3.59 -16.19
C GLU A 18 0.87 2.66 -15.15
N HIS A 19 1.40 1.44 -15.03
CA HIS A 19 0.91 0.47 -14.05
C HIS A 19 1.07 0.98 -12.61
N VAL A 20 2.24 1.54 -12.29
CA VAL A 20 2.49 2.13 -10.97
C VAL A 20 1.53 3.29 -10.72
N ARG A 21 1.35 4.16 -11.70
CA ARG A 21 0.44 5.31 -11.56
C ARG A 21 -0.99 4.88 -11.30
N LEU A 22 -1.47 3.86 -11.99
CA LEU A 22 -2.82 3.32 -11.76
C LEU A 22 -2.97 2.75 -10.36
N CYS A 23 -1.97 2.03 -9.87
CA CYS A 23 -1.98 1.52 -8.50
C CYS A 23 -2.00 2.64 -7.47
N ILE A 24 -1.22 3.69 -7.70
CA ILE A 24 -1.18 4.84 -6.79
C ILE A 24 -2.50 5.60 -6.81
N GLU A 25 -3.16 5.71 -7.96
CA GLU A 25 -4.49 6.32 -8.05
C GLU A 25 -5.51 5.57 -7.19
N LYS A 26 -5.46 4.23 -7.19
CA LYS A 26 -6.33 3.43 -6.31
C LYS A 26 -6.10 3.74 -4.85
N LEU A 27 -4.84 3.88 -4.44
CA LEU A 27 -4.50 4.23 -3.07
C LEU A 27 -4.96 5.64 -2.71
N ASP A 28 -4.83 6.58 -3.64
CA ASP A 28 -5.26 7.96 -3.46
C ASP A 28 -6.78 8.05 -3.26
N HIS A 29 -7.54 7.26 -3.99
CA HIS A 29 -8.99 7.16 -3.81
C HIS A 29 -9.36 6.55 -2.46
N GLN A 30 -8.59 5.56 -1.99
CA GLN A 30 -8.85 4.89 -0.72
C GLN A 30 -8.46 5.78 0.48
N GLU A 31 -7.40 6.57 0.36
CA GLU A 31 -6.91 7.44 1.42
C GLU A 31 -6.61 8.84 0.87
N THR A 32 -7.56 9.73 1.02
CA THR A 32 -7.48 11.11 0.49
C THR A 32 -6.50 11.98 1.26
N HIS A 33 -6.08 11.58 2.46
CA HIS A 33 -5.13 12.33 3.28
C HIS A 33 -3.68 11.95 3.04
N ALA A 34 -3.42 11.02 2.11
CA ALA A 34 -2.07 10.61 1.78
C ALA A 34 -1.29 11.78 1.15
N LEU A 35 -0.08 12.02 1.67
CA LEU A 35 0.77 13.15 1.25
C LEU A 35 1.67 12.78 0.10
N LYS A 36 2.28 11.58 0.14
CA LYS A 36 3.29 11.17 -0.80
C LYS A 36 3.36 9.64 -0.88
N ALA A 37 3.67 9.12 -2.06
CA ALA A 37 3.95 7.71 -2.26
C ALA A 37 5.34 7.55 -2.83
N PHE A 38 6.15 6.70 -2.19
CA PHE A 38 7.47 6.34 -2.68
C PHE A 38 7.41 4.90 -3.19
N VAL A 39 7.81 4.70 -4.43
CA VAL A 39 7.87 3.37 -5.03
C VAL A 39 9.29 3.14 -5.53
N ASN A 40 9.89 2.04 -5.08
CA ASN A 40 11.21 1.63 -5.53
C ASN A 40 11.12 0.27 -6.18
N LEU A 41 11.61 0.16 -7.41
CA LEU A 41 11.65 -1.08 -8.18
C LEU A 41 13.09 -1.52 -8.30
N GLU A 42 13.38 -2.75 -7.88
CA GLU A 42 14.72 -3.31 -7.91
C GLU A 42 14.75 -4.66 -8.61
N ARG A 43 15.88 -4.96 -9.20
CA ARG A 43 16.16 -6.29 -9.74
C ARG A 43 17.41 -6.85 -9.06
N ASP A 44 17.29 -8.05 -8.52
CA ASP A 44 18.39 -8.78 -7.91
C ASP A 44 18.78 -9.96 -8.79
N HIS A 45 19.99 -9.90 -9.35
CA HIS A 45 20.53 -10.96 -10.22
C HIS A 45 21.12 -12.12 -9.45
N THR A 46 21.41 -11.93 -8.15
CA THR A 46 22.09 -12.94 -7.33
C THR A 46 21.12 -13.79 -6.53
N GLY A 47 19.86 -13.39 -6.48
CA GLY A 47 18.83 -14.09 -5.73
C GLY A 47 18.16 -15.21 -6.52
N VAL A 48 17.10 -15.77 -5.93
CA VAL A 48 16.27 -16.79 -6.55
C VAL A 48 15.53 -16.19 -7.74
N PRO A 49 15.54 -16.83 -8.94
CA PRO A 49 14.86 -16.26 -10.13
C PRO A 49 13.40 -15.95 -9.91
N GLU A 50 12.71 -16.70 -9.06
CA GLU A 50 11.30 -16.51 -8.74
C GLU A 50 11.04 -15.24 -7.92
N LYS A 51 12.09 -14.65 -7.35
CA LYS A 51 12.02 -13.43 -6.51
C LYS A 51 13.03 -12.39 -6.93
N GLN A 52 13.35 -12.34 -8.22
CA GLN A 52 14.38 -11.43 -8.73
C GLN A 52 13.95 -9.97 -8.78
N TYR A 53 12.66 -9.68 -8.82
CA TYR A 53 12.12 -8.34 -8.86
C TYR A 53 11.47 -7.96 -7.54
N THR A 54 11.93 -6.88 -6.95
CA THR A 54 11.41 -6.38 -5.67
C THR A 54 10.74 -5.03 -5.86
N CYS A 55 9.56 -4.89 -5.31
CA CYS A 55 8.87 -3.61 -5.22
C CYS A 55 8.74 -3.22 -3.74
N THR A 56 9.19 -2.03 -3.42
CA THR A 56 9.01 -1.45 -2.08
C THR A 56 8.14 -0.20 -2.24
N MET A 57 7.10 -0.11 -1.44
CA MET A 57 6.18 1.03 -1.48
C MET A 57 6.05 1.61 -0.08
N LYS A 58 6.19 2.92 0.01
CA LYS A 58 6.01 3.67 1.25
C LYS A 58 4.96 4.74 1.01
N LEU A 59 3.92 4.73 1.81
CA LEU A 59 2.86 5.72 1.76
C LEU A 59 2.98 6.64 2.97
N ALA A 60 3.22 7.92 2.73
CA ALA A 60 3.31 8.92 3.77
C ALA A 60 1.94 9.46 4.10
N LEU A 61 1.51 9.29 5.34
CA LEU A 61 0.25 9.78 5.88
C LEU A 61 0.52 10.77 7.01
N PRO A 62 -0.43 11.64 7.34
CA PRO A 62 -0.29 12.50 8.51
C PRO A 62 -0.08 11.66 9.78
N GLY A 63 1.06 11.86 10.42
CA GLY A 63 1.40 11.18 11.67
C GLY A 63 1.87 9.74 11.55
N GLN A 64 1.87 9.14 10.36
CA GLN A 64 2.23 7.74 10.18
C GLN A 64 2.66 7.45 8.75
N ASN A 65 3.60 6.52 8.60
CA ASN A 65 3.97 5.99 7.28
C ASN A 65 3.60 4.51 7.21
N LEU A 66 3.10 4.09 6.06
CA LEU A 66 2.86 2.68 5.77
C LEU A 66 3.91 2.20 4.80
N VAL A 67 4.45 1.00 5.04
CA VAL A 67 5.48 0.40 4.19
C VAL A 67 5.09 -1.02 3.85
N ALA A 68 5.27 -1.40 2.60
CA ALA A 68 5.11 -2.78 2.15
C ALA A 68 6.19 -3.10 1.13
N ARG A 69 6.60 -4.36 1.12
CA ARG A 69 7.62 -4.87 0.20
C ARG A 69 7.25 -6.29 -0.23
N ASP A 70 7.49 -6.59 -1.49
CA ASP A 70 7.33 -7.93 -1.99
C ASP A 70 8.32 -8.19 -3.12
N ALA A 71 8.67 -9.45 -3.31
CA ALA A 71 9.59 -9.88 -4.37
C ALA A 71 8.91 -10.99 -5.18
N GLU A 72 8.94 -10.85 -6.50
CA GLU A 72 8.29 -11.77 -7.43
C GLU A 72 9.15 -11.99 -8.67
N SER A 73 8.76 -12.95 -9.51
CA SER A 73 9.43 -13.20 -10.78
C SER A 73 9.10 -12.15 -11.84
N ASP A 74 8.07 -11.34 -11.61
CA ASP A 74 7.58 -10.31 -12.52
C ASP A 74 7.32 -9.01 -11.74
N LEU A 75 7.78 -7.89 -12.28
CA LEU A 75 7.58 -6.59 -11.66
C LEU A 75 6.11 -6.19 -11.53
N TYR A 76 5.30 -6.48 -12.54
CA TYR A 76 3.86 -6.18 -12.47
C TYR A 76 3.19 -6.91 -11.31
N ALA A 77 3.54 -8.19 -11.12
CA ALA A 77 3.03 -8.96 -10.00
C ALA A 77 3.51 -8.41 -8.66
N ALA A 78 4.77 -8.01 -8.56
CA ALA A 78 5.33 -7.41 -7.33
C ALA A 78 4.61 -6.11 -6.99
N ILE A 79 4.39 -5.25 -7.96
CA ILE A 79 3.67 -3.98 -7.78
C ILE A 79 2.24 -4.23 -7.30
N ASP A 80 1.53 -5.16 -7.91
CA ASP A 80 0.15 -5.49 -7.54
C ASP A 80 0.05 -6.03 -6.12
N LEU A 81 0.95 -6.92 -5.74
CA LEU A 81 0.96 -7.51 -4.40
C LEU A 81 1.27 -6.47 -3.33
N VAL A 82 2.25 -5.60 -3.58
CA VAL A 82 2.59 -4.52 -2.65
C VAL A 82 1.43 -3.55 -2.52
N THR A 83 0.76 -3.22 -3.61
CA THR A 83 -0.42 -2.36 -3.58
C THR A 83 -1.52 -2.97 -2.71
N LYS A 84 -1.77 -4.27 -2.85
CA LYS A 84 -2.76 -4.99 -2.01
C LYS A 84 -2.37 -4.96 -0.54
N LYS A 85 -1.09 -5.09 -0.23
CA LYS A 85 -0.61 -5.02 1.15
C LYS A 85 -0.85 -3.63 1.76
N ILE A 86 -0.58 -2.57 1.01
CA ILE A 86 -0.85 -1.20 1.45
C ILE A 86 -2.35 -0.99 1.63
N GLN A 87 -3.17 -1.46 0.69
CA GLN A 87 -4.63 -1.36 0.81
C GLN A 87 -5.16 -2.04 2.07
N ALA A 88 -4.60 -3.21 2.41
CA ALA A 88 -4.96 -3.92 3.63
C ALA A 88 -4.58 -3.14 4.89
N GLN A 89 -3.42 -2.51 4.90
CA GLN A 89 -2.98 -1.66 6.01
C GLN A 89 -3.89 -0.43 6.16
N LEU A 90 -4.30 0.18 5.05
CA LEU A 90 -5.24 1.30 5.07
C LEU A 90 -6.59 0.89 5.64
N ARG A 91 -7.11 -0.28 5.25
CA ARG A 91 -8.37 -0.79 5.80
C ARG A 91 -8.28 -1.02 7.30
N LYS A 92 -7.18 -1.60 7.78
CA LYS A 92 -6.97 -1.79 9.21
C LYS A 92 -6.94 -0.46 9.96
N ARG A 93 -6.28 0.53 9.38
CA ARG A 93 -6.23 1.88 9.97
C ARG A 93 -7.62 2.48 10.08
N HIS A 94 -8.42 2.41 9.03
CA HIS A 94 -9.79 2.92 9.02
C HIS A 94 -10.67 2.18 10.01
N ASN A 95 -10.54 0.87 10.10
CA ASN A 95 -11.30 0.07 11.07
C ASN A 95 -10.95 0.42 12.51
N LYS A 96 -9.68 0.68 12.80
CA LYS A 96 -9.27 1.16 14.12
C LYS A 96 -9.93 2.47 14.49
N PHE A 97 -9.97 3.43 13.57
CA PHE A 97 -10.64 4.70 13.79
C PHE A 97 -12.13 4.52 14.05
N LYS A 98 -12.80 3.71 13.26
CA LYS A 98 -14.22 3.41 13.44
C LYS A 98 -14.48 2.76 14.81
N SER A 99 -13.67 1.81 15.20
CA SER A 99 -13.78 1.15 16.52
C SER A 99 -13.61 2.14 17.66
N ARG A 100 -12.64 3.03 17.59
CA ARG A 100 -12.42 4.07 18.59
C ARG A 100 -13.61 5.01 18.68
N ASN A 101 -14.14 5.46 17.56
CA ASN A 101 -15.28 6.35 17.52
C ASN A 101 -16.51 5.71 18.12
N HIS A 102 -16.73 4.42 17.85
CA HIS A 102 -17.84 3.67 18.44
C HIS A 102 -17.71 3.56 19.96
N LYS A 103 -16.53 3.29 20.46
CA LYS A 103 -16.30 3.21 21.91
C LYS A 103 -16.55 4.53 22.61
N VAL A 104 -16.17 5.63 22.00
CA VAL A 104 -16.32 6.97 22.58
C VAL A 104 -17.75 7.47 22.45
N ALA A 105 -18.37 7.28 21.28
CA ALA A 105 -19.66 7.89 20.96
C ALA A 105 -20.87 7.10 21.47
N ALA A 106 -20.77 5.79 21.67
CA ALA A 106 -21.94 4.97 21.95
C ALA A 106 -21.61 3.70 22.71
N SER A 107 -21.09 3.87 23.91
CA SER A 107 -20.77 2.72 24.78
C SER A 107 -21.97 1.82 25.06
N ALA A 108 -23.18 2.38 25.10
CA ALA A 108 -24.40 1.62 25.31
C ALA A 108 -24.76 0.71 24.13
N LYS A 109 -24.39 1.09 22.92
CA LYS A 109 -24.62 0.29 21.71
C LYS A 109 -23.53 -0.73 21.44
N GLN A 110 -22.49 -0.68 22.22
CA GLN A 110 -21.31 -1.50 22.02
C GLN A 110 -21.61 -3.00 22.04
N ALA A 111 -22.43 -3.43 22.97
CA ALA A 111 -22.82 -4.83 23.10
C ALA A 111 -23.60 -5.30 21.88
N LEU A 112 -24.50 -4.49 21.36
CA LEU A 112 -25.29 -4.80 20.16
C LEU A 112 -24.40 -4.90 18.93
N GLN A 113 -23.48 -4.00 18.76
CA GLN A 113 -22.56 -4.02 17.63
C GLN A 113 -21.57 -5.17 17.70
N ALA A 114 -21.08 -5.49 18.87
CA ALA A 114 -20.23 -6.66 19.06
C ALA A 114 -20.96 -7.95 18.74
N ALA A 115 -22.24 -8.03 19.07
CA ALA A 115 -23.08 -9.17 18.74
C ALA A 115 -23.42 -9.24 17.23
N ALA A 116 -23.51 -8.10 16.57
CA ALA A 116 -23.81 -8.02 15.14
C ALA A 116 -22.58 -8.27 14.27
N ALA A 117 -21.39 -8.07 14.82
CA ALA A 117 -20.14 -8.31 14.11
C ALA A 117 -19.77 -9.78 14.19
#